data_779b5578d2c9fed12fdc0987031fbeb9
#
_entry.id   779b5578d2c9fed12fdc0987031fbeb9
#
_cell.length_a   1.000
_cell.length_b   1.000
_cell.length_c   1.000
_cell.angle_alpha   90.00
_cell.angle_beta   90.00
_cell.angle_gamma   90.00
#
_symmetry.space_group_name_H-M   'P 1'
#
loop_
_entity.id
_entity.type
_entity.pdbx_description
1 polymer ?
#
loop_
_entity_poly.entity_id
_entity_poly.type
_entity_poly.pdbx_seq_one_letter_code
_entity_poly.pdbx_strand_id
1 'polypeptide(L)'
;CVELADIRVKSWWDFRSVNKLRKKYFGDWEGMHATPSEIAITQVNNRVVKSSLVKIPPEKISPDFIKEHAGDKHGSASEHRHAFPDGRVGSHSALADRDKGIELLKSASHSVEKDYLDFLNINS
;
A
#
# COMPACT_ATOMS: atom_id res chain seq x y z
N CYS A 1 -34.64 20.34 7.91
CA CYS A 1 -33.23 20.52 7.48
C CYS A 1 -32.50 19.21 7.51
N VAL A 2 -31.87 18.84 6.42
CA VAL A 2 -30.94 17.69 6.40
C VAL A 2 -29.57 18.22 6.80
N GLU A 3 -29.10 17.83 7.98
CA GLU A 3 -27.72 18.08 8.36
C GLU A 3 -26.82 17.14 7.56
N LEU A 4 -25.89 17.72 6.79
CA LEU A 4 -24.87 16.95 6.09
C LEU A 4 -23.75 16.64 7.06
N ALA A 5 -23.40 15.35 7.19
CA ALA A 5 -22.24 14.95 7.97
C ALA A 5 -20.96 15.31 7.23
N ASP A 6 -19.97 15.83 7.94
CA ASP A 6 -18.61 15.96 7.41
C ASP A 6 -17.96 14.57 7.35
N ILE A 7 -17.41 14.24 6.20
CA ILE A 7 -16.79 12.94 5.95
C ILE A 7 -15.38 13.15 5.42
N ARG A 8 -14.42 12.43 6.00
CA ARG A 8 -13.04 12.35 5.48
C ARG A 8 -12.63 10.91 5.34
N VAL A 9 -12.16 10.54 4.17
CA VAL A 9 -11.64 9.20 3.87
C VAL A 9 -10.13 9.29 3.71
N LYS A 10 -9.41 8.45 4.41
CA LYS A 10 -7.95 8.34 4.33
C LYS A 10 -7.54 6.88 4.30
N SER A 11 -6.57 6.58 3.42
CA SER A 11 -5.85 5.31 3.42
C SER A 11 -4.53 5.46 4.18
N TRP A 12 -4.04 4.34 4.77
CA TRP A 12 -2.78 4.37 5.51
C TRP A 12 -1.58 4.82 4.64
N TRP A 13 -1.66 4.64 3.33
CA TRP A 13 -0.64 5.06 2.35
C TRP A 13 -0.78 6.49 1.84
N ASP A 14 -1.76 7.26 2.29
CA ASP A 14 -1.92 8.66 1.90
C ASP A 14 -0.91 9.59 2.59
N PHE A 15 -0.24 9.12 3.62
CA PHE A 15 0.63 9.93 4.46
C PHE A 15 2.07 9.93 3.99
N ARG A 16 2.65 11.13 3.91
CA ARG A 16 4.02 11.34 3.43
C ARG A 16 5.06 10.55 4.26
N SER A 17 4.89 10.49 5.57
CA SER A 17 5.80 9.75 6.47
C SER A 17 5.83 8.27 6.17
N VAL A 18 4.66 7.68 5.92
CA VAL A 18 4.51 6.27 5.54
C VAL A 18 5.16 6.01 4.17
N ASN A 19 4.90 6.89 3.20
CA ASN A 19 5.46 6.74 1.86
C ASN A 19 6.98 6.89 1.81
N LYS A 20 7.57 7.70 2.69
CA LYS A 20 9.03 7.76 2.87
C LYS A 20 9.60 6.41 3.33
N LEU A 21 8.94 5.74 4.28
CA LEU A 21 9.34 4.41 4.74
C LEU A 21 9.18 3.35 3.65
N ARG A 22 8.07 3.35 2.94
CA ARG A 22 7.83 2.46 1.79
C ARG A 22 8.95 2.58 0.75
N LYS A 23 9.29 3.80 0.37
CA LYS A 23 10.37 4.07 -0.57
C LYS A 23 11.74 3.65 -0.03
N LYS A 24 12.01 3.93 1.25
CA LYS A 24 13.27 3.56 1.91
C LYS A 24 13.48 2.05 1.94
N TYR A 25 12.44 1.28 2.25
CA TYR A 25 12.56 -0.17 2.44
C TYR A 25 12.45 -0.96 1.16
N PHE A 26 11.61 -0.54 0.23
CA PHE A 26 11.24 -1.35 -0.93
C PHE A 26 11.57 -0.69 -2.27
N GLY A 27 11.71 0.63 -2.31
CA GLY A 27 12.06 1.37 -3.53
C GLY A 27 11.13 1.02 -4.69
N ASP A 28 11.71 0.70 -5.84
CA ASP A 28 10.97 0.34 -7.04
C ASP A 28 10.24 -1.00 -6.94
N TRP A 29 10.57 -1.83 -5.94
CA TRP A 29 9.92 -3.11 -5.69
C TRP A 29 8.61 -3.01 -4.89
N GLU A 30 8.22 -1.81 -4.50
CA GLU A 30 6.91 -1.62 -3.87
C GLU A 30 5.78 -1.99 -4.82
N GLY A 31 5.86 -1.57 -6.08
CA GLY A 31 4.83 -1.85 -7.06
C GLY A 31 3.46 -1.26 -6.72
N MET A 32 2.39 -1.88 -7.21
CA MET A 32 1.03 -1.37 -7.04
C MET A 32 0.07 -2.33 -6.33
N HIS A 33 0.23 -3.64 -6.51
CA HIS A 33 -0.61 -4.66 -5.85
C HIS A 33 0.24 -5.77 -5.26
N ALA A 34 -0.23 -6.37 -4.17
CA ALA A 34 0.50 -7.33 -3.36
C ALA A 34 1.86 -6.76 -2.91
N THR A 35 1.84 -5.50 -2.48
CA THR A 35 3.05 -4.75 -2.14
C THR A 35 3.74 -5.32 -0.91
N PRO A 36 5.08 -5.28 -0.83
CA PRO A 36 5.78 -5.75 0.35
C PRO A 36 5.43 -4.94 1.60
N SER A 37 5.03 -3.68 1.47
CA SER A 37 4.57 -2.88 2.61
C SER A 37 3.23 -3.37 3.19
N GLU A 38 2.25 -3.68 2.36
CA GLU A 38 0.97 -4.24 2.79
C GLU A 38 1.16 -5.57 3.50
N ILE A 39 1.96 -6.45 2.91
CA ILE A 39 2.28 -7.76 3.48
C ILE A 39 3.04 -7.59 4.79
N ALA A 40 4.01 -6.69 4.88
CA ALA A 40 4.79 -6.43 6.09
C ALA A 40 3.88 -5.99 7.26
N ILE A 41 2.95 -5.07 7.02
CA ILE A 41 1.94 -4.65 8.03
C ILE A 41 1.07 -5.83 8.45
N THR A 42 0.61 -6.62 7.50
CA THR A 42 -0.21 -7.81 7.78
C THR A 42 0.54 -8.83 8.64
N GLN A 43 1.84 -9.01 8.42
CA GLN A 43 2.69 -9.92 9.18
C GLN A 43 2.89 -9.53 10.65
N VAL A 44 2.54 -8.32 11.05
CA VAL A 44 2.66 -7.90 12.46
C VAL A 44 1.77 -8.77 13.35
N ASN A 45 0.55 -9.06 12.91
CA ASN A 45 -0.46 -9.77 13.69
C ASN A 45 -0.93 -11.09 13.06
N ASN A 46 -0.47 -11.42 11.86
CA ASN A 46 -0.93 -12.59 11.13
C ASN A 46 0.22 -13.50 10.74
N ARG A 47 -0.11 -14.78 10.58
CA ARG A 47 0.87 -15.78 10.12
C ARG A 47 1.32 -15.49 8.68
N VAL A 48 2.61 -15.53 8.47
CA VAL A 48 3.21 -15.44 7.14
C VAL A 48 3.14 -16.78 6.43
N VAL A 49 2.52 -16.81 5.26
CA VAL A 49 2.61 -17.95 4.34
C VAL A 49 3.67 -17.63 3.29
N LYS A 50 4.80 -18.33 3.36
CA LYS A 50 5.88 -18.18 2.37
C LYS A 50 5.66 -19.19 1.24
N SER A 51 5.43 -18.69 0.03
CA SER A 51 5.44 -19.49 -1.19
C SER A 51 6.79 -19.37 -1.90
N SER A 52 7.23 -20.44 -2.54
CA SER A 52 8.44 -20.41 -3.38
C SER A 52 8.32 -19.44 -4.55
N LEU A 53 7.13 -19.27 -5.09
CA LEU A 53 6.85 -18.34 -6.18
C LEU A 53 7.06 -16.87 -5.77
N VAL A 54 6.82 -16.54 -4.52
CA VAL A 54 6.98 -15.17 -4.01
C VAL A 54 8.45 -14.73 -3.99
N LYS A 55 9.40 -15.67 -3.95
CA LYS A 55 10.84 -15.37 -3.93
C LYS A 55 11.38 -14.89 -5.27
N ILE A 56 10.69 -15.17 -6.36
CA ILE A 56 11.08 -14.74 -7.70
C ILE A 56 10.61 -13.29 -7.87
N PRO A 57 11.52 -12.32 -8.17
CA PRO A 57 11.11 -10.96 -8.44
C PRO A 57 10.17 -10.92 -9.65
N PRO A 58 9.08 -10.13 -9.61
CA PRO A 58 8.25 -9.90 -10.78
C PRO A 58 8.96 -8.99 -11.78
N GLU A 59 8.40 -8.84 -12.96
CA GLU A 59 8.81 -7.78 -13.87
C GLU A 59 8.52 -6.40 -13.26
N LYS A 60 9.48 -5.47 -13.37
CA LYS A 60 9.29 -4.10 -12.90
C LYS A 60 8.31 -3.36 -13.80
N ILE A 61 7.41 -2.61 -13.20
CA ILE A 61 6.52 -1.70 -13.93
C ILE A 61 7.23 -0.36 -14.18
N SER A 62 6.92 0.25 -15.32
CA SER A 62 7.48 1.55 -15.67
C SER A 62 6.82 2.70 -14.87
N PRO A 63 7.49 3.85 -14.71
CA PRO A 63 6.86 5.04 -14.13
C PRO A 63 5.62 5.49 -14.90
N ASP A 64 5.59 5.32 -16.21
CA ASP A 64 4.43 5.66 -17.04
C ASP A 64 3.25 4.73 -16.74
N PHE A 65 3.50 3.43 -16.60
CA PHE A 65 2.48 2.46 -16.17
C PHE A 65 1.86 2.86 -14.83
N ILE A 66 2.69 3.21 -13.83
CA ILE A 66 2.22 3.66 -12.51
C ILE A 66 1.31 4.88 -12.65
N LYS A 67 1.70 5.84 -13.48
CA LYS A 67 0.97 7.08 -13.71
C LYS A 67 -0.38 6.84 -14.39
N GLU A 68 -0.42 5.95 -15.37
CA GLU A 68 -1.63 5.60 -16.14
C GLU A 68 -2.64 4.81 -15.28
N HIS A 69 -2.17 3.99 -14.35
CA HIS A 69 -2.99 3.11 -13.53
C HIS A 69 -3.20 3.62 -12.09
N ALA A 70 -2.73 4.81 -11.77
CA ALA A 70 -2.96 5.43 -10.47
C ALA A 70 -4.46 5.66 -10.22
N GLY A 71 -4.90 5.45 -8.98
CA GLY A 71 -6.31 5.61 -8.61
C GLY A 71 -7.20 4.46 -9.09
N ASP A 72 -6.70 3.24 -9.02
CA ASP A 72 -7.41 2.00 -9.37
C ASP A 72 -7.91 1.92 -10.82
N LYS A 73 -7.22 2.58 -11.74
CA LYS A 73 -7.49 2.47 -13.17
C LYS A 73 -6.92 1.16 -13.71
N HIS A 74 -7.77 0.17 -13.82
CA HIS A 74 -7.40 -1.15 -14.35
C HIS A 74 -7.98 -1.36 -15.75
N GLY A 75 -7.29 -2.19 -16.55
CA GLY A 75 -7.84 -2.75 -17.77
C GLY A 75 -8.92 -3.81 -17.45
N SER A 76 -9.35 -4.55 -18.45
CA SER A 76 -10.27 -5.67 -18.24
C SER A 76 -9.65 -6.73 -17.33
N ALA A 77 -10.49 -7.52 -16.65
CA ALA A 77 -10.01 -8.61 -15.80
C ALA A 77 -9.18 -9.65 -16.56
N SER A 78 -9.46 -9.84 -17.84
CA SER A 78 -8.70 -10.74 -18.71
C SER A 78 -7.30 -10.20 -19.00
N GLU A 79 -7.20 -8.94 -19.39
CA GLU A 79 -5.91 -8.28 -19.64
C GLU A 79 -5.05 -8.25 -18.39
N HIS A 80 -5.65 -7.92 -17.24
CA HIS A 80 -4.94 -7.89 -15.96
C HIS A 80 -4.38 -9.27 -15.58
N ARG A 81 -5.18 -10.34 -15.70
CA ARG A 81 -4.73 -11.70 -15.43
C ARG A 81 -3.63 -12.16 -16.38
N HIS A 82 -3.68 -11.73 -17.64
CA HIS A 82 -2.64 -12.04 -18.62
C HIS A 82 -1.31 -11.33 -18.29
N ALA A 83 -1.39 -10.05 -17.94
CA ALA A 83 -0.20 -9.25 -17.60
C ALA A 83 0.41 -9.61 -16.24
N PHE A 84 -0.43 -9.97 -15.27
CA PHE A 84 -0.03 -10.23 -13.87
C PHE A 84 -0.63 -11.55 -13.37
N PRO A 85 -0.16 -12.69 -13.87
CA PRO A 85 -0.79 -13.99 -13.60
C PRO A 85 -0.74 -14.43 -12.14
N ASP A 86 0.22 -13.92 -11.37
CA ASP A 86 0.34 -14.18 -9.92
C ASP A 86 -0.24 -13.05 -9.04
N GLY A 87 -0.85 -12.05 -9.65
CA GLY A 87 -1.50 -10.92 -8.96
C GLY A 87 -0.55 -9.82 -8.49
N ARG A 88 0.76 -9.98 -8.64
CA ARG A 88 1.73 -8.95 -8.28
C ARG A 88 1.91 -7.96 -9.43
N VAL A 89 1.73 -6.69 -9.17
CA VAL A 89 1.91 -5.61 -10.16
C VAL A 89 3.20 -4.86 -9.86
N GLY A 90 4.32 -5.40 -10.32
CA GLY A 90 5.65 -4.86 -10.09
C GLY A 90 6.15 -4.98 -8.63
N SER A 91 5.43 -5.69 -7.79
CA SER A 91 5.69 -5.77 -6.34
C SER A 91 6.50 -7.01 -5.98
N HIS A 92 7.65 -6.83 -5.38
CA HIS A 92 8.43 -7.97 -4.86
C HIS A 92 7.99 -8.32 -3.45
N SER A 93 6.90 -9.04 -3.33
CA SER A 93 6.23 -9.39 -2.07
C SER A 93 7.14 -10.10 -1.06
N ALA A 94 8.15 -10.85 -1.54
CA ALA A 94 9.11 -11.55 -0.69
C ALA A 94 10.01 -10.63 0.15
N LEU A 95 10.08 -9.34 -0.19
CA LEU A 95 10.81 -8.34 0.60
C LEU A 95 10.07 -7.92 1.88
N ALA A 96 8.83 -8.36 2.05
CA ALA A 96 8.06 -8.11 3.25
C ALA A 96 8.79 -8.67 4.49
N ASP A 97 8.84 -7.84 5.52
CA ASP A 97 9.52 -8.14 6.77
C ASP A 97 8.66 -7.61 7.93
N ARG A 98 8.50 -8.42 8.99
CA ARG A 98 7.67 -8.07 10.13
C ARG A 98 8.15 -6.81 10.86
N ASP A 99 9.46 -6.63 11.01
CA ASP A 99 10.01 -5.47 11.72
C ASP A 99 9.77 -4.18 10.94
N LYS A 100 9.90 -4.22 9.62
CA LYS A 100 9.50 -3.10 8.74
C LYS A 100 7.99 -2.84 8.83
N GLY A 101 7.19 -3.89 8.93
CA GLY A 101 5.75 -3.79 9.16
C GLY A 101 5.39 -3.07 10.45
N ILE A 102 6.11 -3.33 11.54
CA ILE A 102 5.94 -2.63 12.82
C ILE A 102 6.21 -1.13 12.68
N GLU A 103 7.29 -0.75 11.99
CA GLU A 103 7.62 0.66 11.77
C GLU A 103 6.58 1.36 10.88
N LEU A 104 6.15 0.70 9.81
CA LEU A 104 5.09 1.22 8.94
C LEU A 104 3.78 1.42 9.71
N LEU A 105 3.39 0.44 10.52
CA LEU A 105 2.17 0.51 11.32
C LEU A 105 2.23 1.65 12.35
N LYS A 106 3.35 1.83 13.03
CA LYS A 106 3.55 2.96 13.96
C LYS A 106 3.44 4.30 13.25
N SER A 107 4.09 4.46 12.11
CA SER A 107 4.04 5.69 11.33
C SER A 107 2.64 5.98 10.80
N ALA A 108 1.94 4.98 10.30
CA ALA A 108 0.57 5.09 9.83
C ALA A 108 -0.39 5.45 10.97
N SER A 109 -0.30 4.78 12.10
CA SER A 109 -1.17 5.03 13.27
C SER A 109 -1.00 6.46 13.78
N HIS A 110 0.23 6.94 13.91
CA HIS A 110 0.51 8.31 14.33
C HIS A 110 -0.04 9.34 13.33
N SER A 111 0.11 9.06 12.04
CA SER A 111 -0.39 9.96 10.99
C SER A 111 -1.91 10.01 10.94
N VAL A 112 -2.58 8.87 11.12
CA VAL A 112 -4.05 8.77 11.19
C VAL A 112 -4.56 9.51 12.42
N GLU A 113 -3.93 9.32 13.59
CA GLU A 113 -4.27 10.04 14.82
C GLU A 113 -4.20 11.55 14.62
N LYS A 114 -3.09 12.04 14.06
CA LYS A 114 -2.91 13.46 13.77
C LYS A 114 -3.96 13.99 12.80
N ASP A 115 -4.21 13.28 11.71
CA ASP A 115 -5.21 13.66 10.72
C ASP A 115 -6.63 13.70 11.32
N TYR A 116 -6.95 12.78 12.21
CA TYR A 116 -8.22 12.74 12.92
C TYR A 116 -8.39 13.93 13.85
N LEU A 117 -7.37 14.26 14.63
CA LEU A 117 -7.40 15.43 15.52
C LEU A 117 -7.51 16.73 14.72
N ASP A 118 -6.80 16.87 13.61
CA ASP A 118 -6.91 18.02 12.71
C ASP A 118 -8.32 18.12 12.11
N PHE A 119 -8.92 17.00 11.75
CA PHE A 119 -10.30 16.94 11.25
C PHE A 119 -11.31 17.41 12.29
N LEU A 120 -11.17 16.98 13.53
CA LEU A 120 -12.03 17.43 14.63
C LEU A 120 -11.88 18.93 14.88
N ASN A 121 -10.69 19.47 14.83
CA ASN A 121 -10.42 20.89 15.03
C ASN A 121 -10.97 21.79 13.90
N ILE A 122 -10.99 21.28 12.66
CA ILE A 122 -11.58 22.01 11.52
C ILE A 122 -13.10 22.09 11.66
N ASN A 123 -13.74 21.10 12.26
CA ASN A 123 -15.19 20.96 12.38
C ASN A 123 -15.75 21.43 13.75
N SER A 124 -14.87 21.84 14.61
CA SER A 124 -15.25 22.49 15.88
C SER A 124 -15.24 24.03 15.74
#